data_64e940ef46a91bb37a676511b883e009
#
_entry.id   64e940ef46a91bb37a676511b883e009
#
_cell.length_a   1.000
_cell.length_b   1.000
_cell.length_c   1.000
_cell.angle_alpha   90.00
_cell.angle_beta   90.00
_cell.angle_gamma   90.00
#
_symmetry.space_group_name_H-M   'P 1'
#
loop_
_entity.id
_entity.type
_entity.pdbx_description
1 polymer ?
#
loop_
_entity_poly.entity_id
_entity_poly.type
_entity_poly.pdbx_seq_one_letter_code
_entity_poly.pdbx_strand_id
1 'polypeptide(L)'
;MDSSEVYVQAVFKSGVYLPELDLWLDSTRKREFSLISHAHSDHTGRHNRPVLTPNTASLLGDYLKNSDPILLPYHQPFDAPNFTMTLYPAGHCLGSAQALIESKETGERLLYTGDIKSRRSPTNEPLEAVPCDTLVMECTYGRPEYVFPPEEQVLETAYRTLRMWLSRGERPVVQGWRLGKSQELLHHLLGQGFDVMLEESIYLGTQIYLEAGVKFPGQVKMFDGEWPEGWLLLFPPGKRREALRGFRGKRTLEMTGWAISGSMPWGRGADASLPYSDHPDFNELVEYVQAVSPKQVYTVNGFPELAARLRELGYPAVHLSGRGQKQDTGFQMKLV
;
A
#
# COMPACT_ATOMS: atom_id res chain seq x y z
N MET A 1 -37.03 15.50 -18.50
CA MET A 1 -37.00 14.22 -17.78
C MET A 1 -35.60 14.13 -17.21
N ASP A 2 -35.53 14.39 -15.93
CA ASP A 2 -34.25 14.37 -15.20
C ASP A 2 -33.87 12.88 -15.03
N SER A 3 -33.02 12.39 -15.93
CA SER A 3 -32.40 11.07 -15.72
C SER A 3 -31.38 11.25 -14.64
N SER A 4 -31.80 11.05 -13.37
CA SER A 4 -30.84 10.85 -12.29
C SER A 4 -29.93 9.69 -12.71
N GLU A 5 -28.70 9.99 -13.14
CA GLU A 5 -27.71 8.97 -13.42
C GLU A 5 -27.56 8.13 -12.15
N VAL A 6 -27.92 6.86 -12.23
CA VAL A 6 -27.84 5.93 -11.10
C VAL A 6 -26.42 5.40 -11.07
N TYR A 7 -25.59 5.92 -10.17
CA TYR A 7 -24.24 5.42 -9.94
C TYR A 7 -24.29 4.24 -8.96
N VAL A 8 -23.40 3.25 -9.16
CA VAL A 8 -23.20 2.15 -8.21
C VAL A 8 -22.79 2.74 -6.86
N GLN A 9 -23.59 2.47 -5.84
CA GLN A 9 -23.33 2.96 -4.51
C GLN A 9 -22.23 2.16 -3.83
N ALA A 10 -21.31 2.86 -3.16
CA ALA A 10 -20.31 2.26 -2.32
C ALA A 10 -20.58 2.56 -0.84
N VAL A 11 -20.44 1.54 0.02
CA VAL A 11 -20.63 1.65 1.47
C VAL A 11 -19.39 1.11 2.17
N PHE A 12 -18.86 1.82 3.15
CA PHE A 12 -17.75 1.34 3.97
C PHE A 12 -18.24 0.71 5.27
N LYS A 13 -17.84 -0.54 5.55
CA LYS A 13 -18.17 -1.26 6.79
C LYS A 13 -16.91 -1.90 7.41
N SER A 14 -16.45 -3.02 6.87
CA SER A 14 -15.20 -3.70 7.21
C SER A 14 -14.41 -3.96 5.91
N GLY A 15 -14.41 -3.03 5.03
CA GLY A 15 -14.06 -2.99 3.63
C GLY A 15 -15.17 -2.28 2.85
N VAL A 16 -14.99 -2.09 1.57
CA VAL A 16 -15.99 -1.49 0.69
C VAL A 16 -17.00 -2.56 0.26
N TYR A 17 -18.27 -2.21 0.27
CA TYR A 17 -19.37 -3.06 -0.18
C TYR A 17 -20.18 -2.35 -1.26
N LEU A 18 -20.43 -3.03 -2.36
CA LEU A 18 -21.26 -2.59 -3.48
C LEU A 18 -22.59 -3.35 -3.41
N PRO A 19 -23.67 -2.73 -2.84
CA PRO A 19 -24.92 -3.44 -2.55
C PRO A 19 -25.59 -4.01 -3.80
N GLU A 20 -25.60 -3.26 -4.91
CA GLU A 20 -26.26 -3.63 -6.16
C GLU A 20 -25.62 -4.86 -6.82
N LEU A 21 -24.33 -5.09 -6.54
CA LEU A 21 -23.56 -6.19 -7.11
C LEU A 21 -23.32 -7.33 -6.11
N ASP A 22 -23.73 -7.16 -4.85
CA ASP A 22 -23.39 -8.03 -3.71
C ASP A 22 -21.89 -8.36 -3.64
N LEU A 23 -21.04 -7.33 -3.84
CA LEU A 23 -19.61 -7.49 -3.96
C LEU A 23 -18.87 -6.77 -2.82
N TRP A 24 -17.97 -7.50 -2.16
CA TRP A 24 -17.05 -6.96 -1.16
C TRP A 24 -15.66 -6.74 -1.76
N LEU A 25 -15.04 -5.62 -1.39
CA LEU A 25 -13.69 -5.22 -1.79
C LEU A 25 -12.89 -4.98 -0.49
N ASP A 26 -11.78 -5.69 -0.34
CA ASP A 26 -10.87 -5.63 0.81
C ASP A 26 -11.57 -5.74 2.17
N SER A 27 -12.51 -6.68 2.29
CA SER A 27 -13.16 -6.92 3.57
C SER A 27 -12.21 -7.60 4.56
N THR A 28 -12.00 -7.00 5.73
CA THR A 28 -11.23 -7.61 6.83
C THR A 28 -12.00 -8.71 7.57
N ARG A 29 -13.31 -8.84 7.31
CA ARG A 29 -14.14 -9.92 7.84
C ARG A 29 -14.38 -10.98 6.78
N LYS A 30 -14.46 -12.24 7.20
CA LYS A 30 -14.73 -13.37 6.32
C LYS A 30 -16.00 -13.12 5.47
N ARG A 31 -15.88 -13.36 4.15
CA ARG A 31 -16.97 -13.31 3.17
C ARG A 31 -16.98 -14.57 2.34
N GLU A 32 -18.11 -14.86 1.72
CA GLU A 32 -18.19 -15.91 0.72
C GLU A 32 -17.34 -15.53 -0.50
N PHE A 33 -17.52 -14.32 -0.99
CA PHE A 33 -16.80 -13.77 -2.14
C PHE A 33 -16.30 -12.36 -1.83
N SER A 34 -15.04 -12.05 -2.14
CA SER A 34 -14.46 -10.72 -1.97
C SER A 34 -13.21 -10.55 -2.82
N LEU A 35 -12.98 -9.35 -3.35
CA LEU A 35 -11.67 -8.95 -3.85
C LEU A 35 -10.69 -8.82 -2.67
N ILE A 36 -9.43 -9.22 -2.88
CA ILE A 36 -8.27 -8.82 -2.11
C ILE A 36 -7.34 -8.08 -3.06
N SER A 37 -7.23 -6.76 -2.90
CA SER A 37 -6.44 -5.91 -3.80
C SER A 37 -4.93 -6.17 -3.68
N HIS A 38 -4.43 -6.42 -2.45
CA HIS A 38 -3.02 -6.69 -2.18
C HIS A 38 -2.82 -7.42 -0.83
N ALA A 39 -1.58 -7.80 -0.53
CA ALA A 39 -1.27 -8.71 0.57
C ALA A 39 -1.07 -8.06 1.95
N HIS A 40 -1.44 -6.79 2.16
CA HIS A 40 -1.41 -6.17 3.48
C HIS A 40 -2.59 -6.63 4.35
N SER A 41 -2.36 -6.76 5.66
CA SER A 41 -3.30 -7.39 6.60
C SER A 41 -4.61 -6.62 6.80
N ASP A 42 -4.61 -5.32 6.59
CA ASP A 42 -5.78 -4.44 6.68
C ASP A 42 -6.66 -4.48 5.42
N HIS A 43 -6.21 -5.14 4.35
CA HIS A 43 -6.95 -5.40 3.11
C HIS A 43 -7.35 -6.87 2.95
N THR A 44 -7.01 -7.74 3.92
CA THR A 44 -7.23 -9.18 3.81
C THR A 44 -8.25 -9.70 4.82
N GLY A 45 -9.09 -10.64 4.37
CA GLY A 45 -9.97 -11.45 5.19
C GLY A 45 -9.86 -12.93 4.81
N ARG A 46 -10.22 -13.85 5.71
CA ARG A 46 -10.24 -15.29 5.42
C ARG A 46 -11.51 -15.66 4.64
N HIS A 47 -11.59 -15.17 3.39
CA HIS A 47 -12.73 -15.41 2.51
C HIS A 47 -12.77 -16.86 2.02
N ASN A 48 -13.97 -17.35 1.67
CA ASN A 48 -14.12 -18.68 1.08
C ASN A 48 -13.57 -18.65 -0.37
N ARG A 49 -13.96 -17.65 -1.15
CA ARG A 49 -13.56 -17.48 -2.55
C ARG A 49 -13.02 -16.05 -2.79
N PRO A 50 -11.78 -15.74 -2.40
CA PRO A 50 -11.16 -14.46 -2.71
C PRO A 50 -10.76 -14.37 -4.18
N VAL A 51 -10.95 -13.19 -4.79
CA VAL A 51 -10.37 -12.85 -6.10
C VAL A 51 -9.13 -12.00 -5.85
N LEU A 52 -8.00 -12.36 -6.45
CA LEU A 52 -6.74 -11.67 -6.26
C LEU A 52 -5.75 -12.02 -7.39
N THR A 53 -4.69 -11.24 -7.53
CA THR A 53 -3.63 -11.57 -8.49
C THR A 53 -2.82 -12.79 -8.06
N PRO A 54 -2.17 -13.52 -8.99
CA PRO A 54 -1.26 -14.62 -8.64
C PRO A 54 -0.14 -14.20 -7.68
N ASN A 55 0.45 -13.02 -7.86
CA ASN A 55 1.53 -12.52 -6.99
C ASN A 55 1.01 -12.20 -5.58
N THR A 56 -0.17 -11.59 -5.45
CA THR A 56 -0.82 -11.40 -4.14
C THR A 56 -1.10 -12.74 -3.46
N ALA A 57 -1.55 -13.74 -4.21
CA ALA A 57 -1.78 -15.08 -3.65
C ALA A 57 -0.47 -15.73 -3.15
N SER A 58 0.63 -15.61 -3.89
CA SER A 58 1.94 -16.09 -3.47
C SER A 58 2.41 -15.41 -2.17
N LEU A 59 2.21 -14.09 -2.04
CA LEU A 59 2.56 -13.34 -0.83
C LEU A 59 1.70 -13.72 0.38
N LEU A 60 0.45 -14.09 0.18
CA LEU A 60 -0.45 -14.56 1.23
C LEU A 60 -0.18 -16.01 1.64
N GLY A 61 0.26 -16.88 0.71
CA GLY A 61 0.66 -18.25 0.99
C GLY A 61 -0.34 -19.03 1.86
N ASP A 62 0.11 -19.51 3.01
CA ASP A 62 -0.72 -20.29 3.96
C ASP A 62 -1.97 -19.56 4.47
N TYR A 63 -2.04 -18.23 4.34
CA TYR A 63 -3.24 -17.50 4.71
C TYR A 63 -4.47 -17.95 3.89
N LEU A 64 -4.25 -18.41 2.66
CA LEU A 64 -5.28 -18.89 1.72
C LEU A 64 -5.58 -20.40 1.84
N LYS A 65 -4.92 -21.13 2.75
CA LYS A 65 -4.98 -22.61 2.85
C LYS A 65 -6.38 -23.22 2.88
N ASN A 66 -7.38 -22.50 3.43
CA ASN A 66 -8.76 -22.97 3.54
C ASN A 66 -9.72 -22.17 2.64
N SER A 67 -9.22 -21.59 1.57
CA SER A 67 -9.96 -20.82 0.57
C SER A 67 -9.96 -21.57 -0.76
N ASP A 68 -10.89 -21.20 -1.64
CA ASP A 68 -10.90 -21.53 -3.06
C ASP A 68 -10.61 -20.23 -3.88
N PRO A 69 -9.34 -19.80 -3.97
CA PRO A 69 -9.00 -18.50 -4.55
C PRO A 69 -9.18 -18.48 -6.05
N ILE A 70 -9.73 -17.40 -6.57
CA ILE A 70 -9.80 -17.10 -8.00
C ILE A 70 -8.58 -16.24 -8.34
N LEU A 71 -7.58 -16.88 -8.97
CA LEU A 71 -6.36 -16.19 -9.40
C LEU A 71 -6.64 -15.47 -10.72
N LEU A 72 -6.70 -14.14 -10.65
CA LEU A 72 -7.03 -13.29 -11.79
C LEU A 72 -5.79 -12.48 -12.21
N PRO A 73 -5.13 -12.83 -13.32
CA PRO A 73 -4.05 -12.03 -13.87
C PRO A 73 -4.55 -10.64 -14.30
N TYR A 74 -3.63 -9.67 -14.35
CA TYR A 74 -3.95 -8.34 -14.88
C TYR A 74 -4.52 -8.42 -16.31
N HIS A 75 -5.41 -7.50 -16.63
CA HIS A 75 -6.05 -7.32 -17.95
C HIS A 75 -6.92 -8.51 -18.41
N GLN A 76 -7.12 -9.51 -17.58
CA GLN A 76 -8.01 -10.61 -17.88
C GLN A 76 -9.37 -10.39 -17.21
N PRO A 77 -10.50 -10.46 -17.95
CA PRO A 77 -11.80 -10.29 -17.35
C PRO A 77 -12.24 -11.56 -16.60
N PHE A 78 -12.77 -11.37 -15.41
CA PHE A 78 -13.55 -12.37 -14.67
C PHE A 78 -15.04 -12.07 -14.84
N ASP A 79 -15.79 -13.02 -15.40
CA ASP A 79 -17.21 -12.88 -15.69
C ASP A 79 -18.06 -13.46 -14.56
N ALA A 80 -18.68 -12.57 -13.76
CA ALA A 80 -19.67 -12.91 -12.74
C ALA A 80 -21.10 -12.74 -13.27
N PRO A 81 -22.14 -13.26 -12.60
CA PRO A 81 -23.53 -13.10 -13.07
C PRO A 81 -23.96 -11.65 -13.32
N ASN A 82 -23.61 -10.73 -12.40
CA ASN A 82 -24.10 -9.34 -12.39
C ASN A 82 -23.05 -8.32 -12.84
N PHE A 83 -21.78 -8.70 -12.95
CA PHE A 83 -20.68 -7.80 -13.31
C PHE A 83 -19.55 -8.55 -14.02
N THR A 84 -18.69 -7.77 -14.67
CA THR A 84 -17.36 -8.22 -15.11
C THR A 84 -16.32 -7.49 -14.30
N MET A 85 -15.27 -8.18 -13.84
CA MET A 85 -14.15 -7.59 -13.09
C MET A 85 -12.85 -7.78 -13.85
N THR A 86 -12.07 -6.71 -14.00
CA THR A 86 -10.72 -6.75 -14.59
C THR A 86 -9.73 -6.09 -13.63
N LEU A 87 -8.62 -6.76 -13.33
CA LEU A 87 -7.59 -6.22 -12.46
C LEU A 87 -6.53 -5.46 -13.28
N TYR A 88 -6.07 -4.34 -12.73
CA TYR A 88 -5.01 -3.49 -13.27
C TYR A 88 -3.95 -3.23 -12.20
N PRO A 89 -2.66 -3.04 -12.56
CA PRO A 89 -1.63 -2.72 -11.58
C PRO A 89 -1.95 -1.47 -10.75
N ALA A 90 -1.72 -1.55 -9.45
CA ALA A 90 -1.92 -0.46 -8.49
C ALA A 90 -0.62 0.25 -8.08
N GLY A 91 0.55 -0.32 -8.39
CA GLY A 91 1.86 0.29 -8.12
C GLY A 91 2.36 0.19 -6.69
N HIS A 92 1.53 -0.25 -5.74
CA HIS A 92 1.80 -0.18 -4.31
C HIS A 92 2.79 -1.25 -3.81
N CYS A 93 2.57 -2.49 -4.16
CA CYS A 93 3.49 -3.61 -3.90
C CYS A 93 3.33 -4.68 -4.99
N LEU A 94 4.19 -5.69 -5.00
CA LEU A 94 4.12 -6.79 -5.96
C LEU A 94 2.72 -7.41 -5.97
N GLY A 95 2.11 -7.46 -7.16
CA GLY A 95 0.78 -8.03 -7.36
C GLY A 95 -0.38 -7.15 -6.89
N SER A 96 -0.14 -5.94 -6.35
CA SER A 96 -1.21 -5.03 -5.95
C SER A 96 -2.07 -4.61 -7.14
N ALA A 97 -3.40 -4.64 -6.96
CA ALA A 97 -4.34 -4.46 -8.04
C ALA A 97 -5.43 -3.44 -7.73
N GLN A 98 -5.74 -2.62 -8.73
CA GLN A 98 -7.01 -1.95 -8.86
C GLN A 98 -8.01 -2.89 -9.52
N ALA A 99 -9.30 -2.76 -9.22
CA ALA A 99 -10.36 -3.54 -9.86
C ALA A 99 -11.34 -2.63 -10.61
N LEU A 100 -11.39 -2.79 -11.92
CA LEU A 100 -12.47 -2.22 -12.74
C LEU A 100 -13.63 -3.21 -12.74
N ILE A 101 -14.78 -2.74 -12.29
CA ILE A 101 -16.02 -3.52 -12.15
C ILE A 101 -17.06 -2.89 -13.08
N GLU A 102 -17.52 -3.64 -14.06
CA GLU A 102 -18.51 -3.20 -15.05
C GLU A 102 -19.84 -3.89 -14.77
N SER A 103 -20.84 -3.12 -14.39
CA SER A 103 -22.20 -3.62 -14.14
C SER A 103 -22.83 -4.12 -15.45
N LYS A 104 -23.31 -5.36 -15.48
CA LYS A 104 -24.01 -5.91 -16.64
C LYS A 104 -25.42 -5.34 -16.83
N GLU A 105 -26.01 -4.82 -15.76
CA GLU A 105 -27.35 -4.23 -15.80
C GLU A 105 -27.31 -2.81 -16.35
N THR A 106 -26.37 -1.98 -15.87
CA THR A 106 -26.33 -0.54 -16.19
C THR A 106 -25.23 -0.16 -17.18
N GLY A 107 -24.22 -1.01 -17.36
CA GLY A 107 -23.00 -0.69 -18.11
C GLY A 107 -22.05 0.27 -17.38
N GLU A 108 -22.36 0.67 -16.14
CA GLU A 108 -21.53 1.57 -15.36
C GLU A 108 -20.20 0.91 -15.00
N ARG A 109 -19.13 1.70 -15.06
CA ARG A 109 -17.76 1.28 -14.77
C ARG A 109 -17.31 1.88 -13.44
N LEU A 110 -17.17 1.05 -12.41
CA LEU A 110 -16.62 1.42 -11.12
C LEU A 110 -15.18 0.94 -11.02
N LEU A 111 -14.26 1.85 -10.64
CA LEU A 111 -12.87 1.51 -10.32
C LEU A 111 -12.65 1.59 -8.81
N TYR A 112 -12.20 0.48 -8.22
CA TYR A 112 -11.69 0.42 -6.85
C TYR A 112 -10.17 0.36 -6.87
N THR A 113 -9.49 1.29 -6.22
CA THR A 113 -8.03 1.38 -6.31
C THR A 113 -7.28 0.38 -5.43
N GLY A 114 -7.87 -0.06 -4.30
CA GLY A 114 -7.05 -0.53 -3.18
C GLY A 114 -6.08 0.58 -2.76
N ASP A 115 -4.91 0.19 -2.27
CA ASP A 115 -3.81 1.13 -2.06
C ASP A 115 -3.00 1.27 -3.35
N ILE A 116 -2.62 2.51 -3.69
CA ILE A 116 -1.91 2.83 -4.92
C ILE A 116 -0.57 3.52 -4.65
N LYS A 117 0.35 3.44 -5.61
CA LYS A 117 1.57 4.25 -5.64
C LYS A 117 1.73 4.85 -7.04
N SER A 118 1.74 6.19 -7.15
CA SER A 118 1.89 6.93 -8.40
C SER A 118 3.33 6.93 -8.92
N ARG A 119 4.30 6.98 -8.00
CA ARG A 119 5.73 6.96 -8.33
C ARG A 119 6.15 5.54 -8.72
N ARG A 120 6.97 5.43 -9.76
CA ARG A 120 7.46 4.13 -10.23
C ARG A 120 8.36 3.48 -9.19
N SER A 121 8.12 2.20 -8.92
CA SER A 121 8.97 1.36 -8.09
C SER A 121 9.80 0.40 -8.95
N PRO A 122 11.06 0.11 -8.58
CA PRO A 122 11.86 -0.90 -9.27
C PRO A 122 11.42 -2.34 -8.95
N THR A 123 10.48 -2.53 -8.04
CA THR A 123 10.09 -3.85 -7.50
C THR A 123 8.64 -4.24 -7.75
N ASN A 124 7.83 -3.36 -8.34
CA ASN A 124 6.41 -3.59 -8.61
C ASN A 124 6.04 -3.16 -10.02
N GLU A 125 4.90 -3.65 -10.51
CA GLU A 125 4.26 -3.16 -11.72
C GLU A 125 3.82 -1.69 -11.51
N PRO A 126 3.97 -0.80 -12.50
CA PRO A 126 3.59 0.61 -12.36
C PRO A 126 2.07 0.78 -12.31
N LEU A 127 1.60 1.79 -11.56
CA LEU A 127 0.20 2.20 -11.54
C LEU A 127 -0.32 2.53 -12.94
N GLU A 128 -1.50 2.02 -13.27
CA GLU A 128 -2.22 2.38 -14.50
C GLU A 128 -3.42 3.28 -14.18
N ALA A 129 -3.58 4.38 -14.92
CA ALA A 129 -4.77 5.20 -14.83
C ALA A 129 -5.87 4.60 -15.73
N VAL A 130 -6.94 4.11 -15.11
CA VAL A 130 -8.05 3.44 -15.81
C VAL A 130 -9.29 4.34 -15.75
N PRO A 131 -9.81 4.85 -16.89
CA PRO A 131 -11.02 5.67 -16.90
C PRO A 131 -12.24 4.91 -16.36
N CYS A 132 -13.07 5.57 -15.56
CA CYS A 132 -14.30 4.99 -14.99
C CYS A 132 -15.37 6.05 -14.76
N ASP A 133 -16.61 5.62 -14.50
CA ASP A 133 -17.71 6.51 -14.12
C ASP A 133 -17.68 6.79 -12.62
N THR A 134 -17.51 5.77 -11.80
CA THR A 134 -17.38 5.87 -10.34
C THR A 134 -15.99 5.41 -9.89
N LEU A 135 -15.31 6.24 -9.08
CA LEU A 135 -14.03 5.94 -8.48
C LEU A 135 -14.18 5.74 -6.96
N VAL A 136 -13.72 4.61 -6.45
CA VAL A 136 -13.54 4.36 -5.01
C VAL A 136 -12.04 4.25 -4.74
N MET A 137 -11.47 5.21 -4.00
CA MET A 137 -10.03 5.33 -3.86
C MET A 137 -9.58 5.55 -2.42
N GLU A 138 -8.34 5.13 -2.12
CA GLU A 138 -7.67 5.48 -0.88
C GLU A 138 -7.47 7.00 -0.73
N CYS A 139 -7.28 7.45 0.51
CA CYS A 139 -6.88 8.82 0.82
C CYS A 139 -5.95 8.87 2.04
N THR A 140 -4.98 7.96 2.11
CA THR A 140 -4.04 7.81 3.24
C THR A 140 -3.35 9.12 3.59
N TYR A 141 -2.85 9.84 2.59
CA TYR A 141 -2.27 11.17 2.75
C TYR A 141 -3.17 12.27 2.17
N GLY A 142 -4.48 12.13 2.35
CA GLY A 142 -5.52 13.00 1.79
C GLY A 142 -5.65 14.38 2.45
N ARG A 143 -4.57 14.95 3.01
CA ARG A 143 -4.49 16.29 3.59
C ARG A 143 -3.44 17.15 2.89
N PRO A 144 -3.70 18.47 2.71
CA PRO A 144 -2.77 19.37 2.02
C PRO A 144 -1.36 19.45 2.60
N GLU A 145 -1.17 19.16 3.88
CA GLU A 145 0.15 19.14 4.52
C GLU A 145 1.03 17.94 4.11
N TYR A 146 0.44 16.89 3.55
CA TYR A 146 1.17 15.71 3.07
C TYR A 146 1.55 15.88 1.59
N VAL A 147 2.52 16.73 1.32
CA VAL A 147 3.18 16.85 0.02
C VAL A 147 4.63 16.42 0.20
N PHE A 148 5.03 15.34 -0.49
CA PHE A 148 6.34 14.76 -0.30
C PHE A 148 7.40 15.45 -1.16
N PRO A 149 8.62 15.60 -0.63
CA PRO A 149 9.76 16.00 -1.45
C PRO A 149 10.03 14.97 -2.55
N PRO A 150 10.79 15.33 -3.59
CA PRO A 150 11.25 14.37 -4.59
C PRO A 150 11.93 13.17 -3.94
N GLU A 151 11.55 11.97 -4.37
CA GLU A 151 12.00 10.70 -3.76
C GLU A 151 13.52 10.57 -3.77
N GLU A 152 14.17 11.03 -4.83
CA GLU A 152 15.62 11.01 -4.97
C GLU A 152 16.33 11.85 -3.89
N GLN A 153 15.75 12.98 -3.47
CA GLN A 153 16.30 13.81 -2.39
C GLN A 153 16.18 13.13 -1.03
N VAL A 154 15.06 12.41 -0.81
CA VAL A 154 14.84 11.63 0.42
C VAL A 154 15.84 10.49 0.48
N LEU A 155 16.00 9.74 -0.60
CA LEU A 155 16.94 8.62 -0.71
C LEU A 155 18.39 9.09 -0.54
N GLU A 156 18.79 10.19 -1.19
CA GLU A 156 20.16 10.73 -1.04
C GLU A 156 20.44 11.15 0.40
N THR A 157 19.45 11.71 1.11
CA THR A 157 19.56 12.04 2.53
C THR A 157 19.70 10.77 3.38
N ALA A 158 18.96 9.72 3.05
CA ALA A 158 19.10 8.41 3.70
C ALA A 158 20.50 7.84 3.50
N TYR A 159 21.01 7.82 2.27
CA TYR A 159 22.35 7.30 1.96
C TYR A 159 23.45 8.04 2.72
N ARG A 160 23.42 9.38 2.75
CA ARG A 160 24.37 10.18 3.52
C ARG A 160 24.32 9.88 5.01
N THR A 161 23.12 9.75 5.57
CA THR A 161 22.91 9.42 6.98
C THR A 161 23.46 8.04 7.31
N LEU A 162 23.18 7.04 6.49
CA LEU A 162 23.65 5.67 6.69
C LEU A 162 25.17 5.56 6.56
N ARG A 163 25.79 6.19 5.54
CA ARG A 163 27.26 6.25 5.39
C ARG A 163 27.92 6.94 6.57
N MET A 164 27.34 8.03 7.08
CA MET A 164 27.84 8.72 8.28
C MET A 164 27.80 7.82 9.52
N TRP A 165 26.74 7.08 9.74
CA TRP A 165 26.65 6.16 10.88
C TRP A 165 27.64 5.00 10.75
N LEU A 166 27.74 4.39 9.58
CA LEU A 166 28.72 3.34 9.31
C LEU A 166 30.15 3.80 9.51
N SER A 167 30.53 5.01 9.07
CA SER A 167 31.88 5.57 9.28
C SER A 167 32.25 5.83 10.74
N ARG A 168 31.26 5.84 11.64
CA ARG A 168 31.42 5.94 13.09
C ARG A 168 31.42 4.57 13.80
N GLY A 169 31.38 3.48 13.05
CA GLY A 169 31.24 2.13 13.59
C GLY A 169 29.88 1.83 14.21
N GLU A 170 28.84 2.64 13.88
CA GLU A 170 27.48 2.43 14.34
C GLU A 170 26.79 1.33 13.50
N ARG A 171 25.71 0.74 14.03
CA ARG A 171 24.93 -0.32 13.39
C ARG A 171 23.58 0.22 12.94
N PRO A 172 23.41 0.59 11.66
CA PRO A 172 22.16 1.17 11.18
C PRO A 172 21.05 0.12 11.02
N VAL A 173 19.87 0.44 11.57
CA VAL A 173 18.60 -0.25 11.33
C VAL A 173 17.76 0.66 10.45
N VAL A 174 17.39 0.20 9.27
CA VAL A 174 16.43 0.91 8.39
C VAL A 174 15.06 0.29 8.59
N GLN A 175 14.06 1.11 8.91
CA GLN A 175 12.69 0.65 9.13
C GLN A 175 11.79 0.98 7.95
N GLY A 176 11.13 -0.05 7.40
CA GLY A 176 10.10 0.02 6.38
C GLY A 176 9.04 -1.07 6.58
N TRP A 177 7.86 -0.91 6.01
CA TRP A 177 6.84 -1.97 6.03
C TRP A 177 7.38 -3.26 5.42
N ARG A 178 6.92 -4.41 5.96
CA ARG A 178 7.39 -5.75 5.59
C ARG A 178 7.29 -6.05 4.09
N LEU A 179 6.20 -5.65 3.44
CA LEU A 179 5.95 -5.86 2.01
C LEU A 179 5.85 -4.51 1.28
N GLY A 180 6.32 -4.44 0.05
CA GLY A 180 6.37 -3.25 -0.78
C GLY A 180 7.57 -2.37 -0.43
N LYS A 181 7.42 -1.53 0.56
CA LYS A 181 8.43 -0.54 0.98
C LYS A 181 9.81 -1.14 1.30
N SER A 182 9.85 -2.24 2.04
CA SER A 182 11.14 -2.87 2.37
C SER A 182 11.86 -3.44 1.16
N GLN A 183 11.15 -4.02 0.19
CA GLN A 183 11.76 -4.52 -1.03
C GLN A 183 12.28 -3.38 -1.91
N GLU A 184 11.55 -2.29 -1.99
CA GLU A 184 11.99 -1.10 -2.72
C GLU A 184 13.21 -0.46 -2.07
N LEU A 185 13.20 -0.27 -0.75
CA LEU A 185 14.37 0.21 0.01
C LEU A 185 15.57 -0.71 -0.15
N LEU A 186 15.37 -2.03 -0.10
CA LEU A 186 16.42 -3.00 -0.35
C LEU A 186 17.05 -2.80 -1.73
N HIS A 187 16.23 -2.68 -2.77
CA HIS A 187 16.71 -2.45 -4.14
C HIS A 187 17.58 -1.18 -4.21
N HIS A 188 17.12 -0.07 -3.64
CA HIS A 188 17.85 1.18 -3.63
C HIS A 188 19.16 1.10 -2.83
N LEU A 189 19.15 0.49 -1.64
CA LEU A 189 20.32 0.37 -0.80
C LEU A 189 21.40 -0.52 -1.45
N LEU A 190 21.02 -1.67 -1.99
CA LEU A 190 21.93 -2.55 -2.72
C LEU A 190 22.50 -1.86 -3.96
N GLY A 191 21.68 -1.07 -4.70
CA GLY A 191 22.12 -0.28 -5.85
C GLY A 191 23.14 0.80 -5.51
N GLN A 192 23.19 1.24 -4.24
CA GLN A 192 24.20 2.17 -3.70
C GLN A 192 25.42 1.50 -3.10
N GLY A 193 25.51 0.17 -3.22
CA GLY A 193 26.64 -0.62 -2.73
C GLY A 193 26.65 -0.86 -1.23
N PHE A 194 25.50 -0.71 -0.53
CA PHE A 194 25.40 -1.12 0.86
C PHE A 194 25.27 -2.64 0.98
N ASP A 195 25.89 -3.22 1.99
CA ASP A 195 25.63 -4.58 2.42
C ASP A 195 24.40 -4.58 3.35
N VAL A 196 23.36 -5.34 3.01
CA VAL A 196 22.06 -5.30 3.69
C VAL A 196 21.63 -6.69 4.13
N MET A 197 21.28 -6.82 5.41
CA MET A 197 20.59 -7.99 5.94
C MET A 197 19.10 -7.66 6.13
N LEU A 198 18.27 -8.68 6.01
CA LEU A 198 16.83 -8.59 6.16
C LEU A 198 16.37 -9.33 7.40
N GLU A 199 15.50 -8.73 8.18
CA GLU A 199 14.72 -9.47 9.16
C GLU A 199 13.93 -10.58 8.47
N GLU A 200 13.73 -11.71 9.16
CA GLU A 200 13.16 -12.95 8.60
C GLU A 200 11.89 -12.74 7.78
N SER A 201 10.94 -11.97 8.29
CA SER A 201 9.66 -11.77 7.58
C SER A 201 9.80 -10.90 6.32
N ILE A 202 10.76 -9.97 6.29
CA ILE A 202 11.12 -9.21 5.09
C ILE A 202 11.84 -10.13 4.11
N TYR A 203 12.77 -10.96 4.60
CA TYR A 203 13.50 -11.91 3.78
C TYR A 203 12.57 -12.88 3.06
N LEU A 204 11.66 -13.54 3.81
CA LEU A 204 10.69 -14.47 3.22
C LEU A 204 9.79 -13.78 2.18
N GLY A 205 9.31 -12.56 2.46
CA GLY A 205 8.58 -11.78 1.45
C GLY A 205 9.45 -11.50 0.22
N THR A 206 10.72 -11.13 0.41
CA THR A 206 11.65 -10.84 -0.70
C THR A 206 11.95 -12.07 -1.56
N GLN A 207 11.95 -13.29 -1.00
CA GLN A 207 12.09 -14.51 -1.81
C GLN A 207 10.95 -14.64 -2.83
N ILE A 208 9.71 -14.28 -2.45
CA ILE A 208 8.56 -14.31 -3.36
C ILE A 208 8.74 -13.28 -4.49
N TYR A 209 9.30 -12.09 -4.18
CA TYR A 209 9.65 -11.11 -5.22
C TYR A 209 10.69 -11.66 -6.20
N LEU A 210 11.71 -12.38 -5.71
CA LEU A 210 12.72 -13.03 -6.56
C LEU A 210 12.09 -14.14 -7.45
N GLU A 211 11.21 -14.97 -6.89
CA GLU A 211 10.46 -16.00 -7.61
C GLU A 211 9.55 -15.39 -8.68
N ALA A 212 8.98 -14.23 -8.45
CA ALA A 212 8.21 -13.46 -9.41
C ALA A 212 9.07 -12.75 -10.47
N GLY A 213 10.40 -12.91 -10.41
CA GLY A 213 11.34 -12.36 -11.40
C GLY A 213 11.86 -10.95 -11.10
N VAL A 214 11.55 -10.36 -9.95
CA VAL A 214 12.12 -9.08 -9.52
C VAL A 214 13.61 -9.25 -9.26
N LYS A 215 14.43 -8.34 -9.82
CA LYS A 215 15.89 -8.40 -9.69
C LYS A 215 16.37 -7.37 -8.66
N PHE A 216 17.27 -7.81 -7.79
CA PHE A 216 17.94 -6.92 -6.83
C PHE A 216 19.41 -6.75 -7.26
N PRO A 217 19.98 -5.53 -7.18
CA PRO A 217 21.35 -5.25 -7.66
C PRO A 217 22.44 -5.67 -6.66
N GLY A 218 22.21 -6.74 -5.90
CA GLY A 218 23.15 -7.28 -4.92
C GLY A 218 22.62 -8.54 -4.24
N GLN A 219 23.36 -9.02 -3.23
CA GLN A 219 23.00 -10.23 -2.50
C GLN A 219 21.87 -9.96 -1.48
N VAL A 220 20.83 -10.79 -1.54
CA VAL A 220 19.76 -10.80 -0.54
C VAL A 220 20.14 -11.76 0.59
N LYS A 221 20.42 -11.23 1.79
CA LYS A 221 20.87 -11.99 2.96
C LYS A 221 19.87 -11.88 4.11
N MET A 222 19.54 -13.01 4.74
CA MET A 222 18.75 -13.04 5.98
C MET A 222 19.63 -12.71 7.18
N PHE A 223 19.08 -11.98 8.14
CA PHE A 223 19.71 -11.77 9.45
C PHE A 223 19.58 -13.05 10.29
N ASP A 224 20.71 -13.62 10.62
CA ASP A 224 20.87 -14.90 11.35
C ASP A 224 21.27 -14.72 12.84
N GLY A 225 21.31 -13.47 13.32
CA GLY A 225 21.75 -13.13 14.67
C GLY A 225 23.19 -12.63 14.73
N GLU A 226 23.97 -12.72 13.66
CA GLU A 226 25.27 -12.10 13.52
C GLU A 226 25.18 -10.78 12.78
N TRP A 227 25.86 -9.75 13.28
CA TRP A 227 25.87 -8.42 12.65
C TRP A 227 27.28 -7.98 12.32
N PRO A 228 27.77 -8.28 11.12
CA PRO A 228 29.10 -7.85 10.68
C PRO A 228 29.23 -6.32 10.66
N GLU A 229 30.44 -5.82 10.88
CA GLU A 229 30.74 -4.41 10.74
C GLU A 229 30.49 -3.95 9.29
N GLY A 230 29.93 -2.74 9.13
CA GLY A 230 29.61 -2.18 7.81
C GLY A 230 28.27 -2.59 7.23
N TRP A 231 27.54 -3.52 7.85
CA TRP A 231 26.25 -4.00 7.35
C TRP A 231 25.06 -3.20 7.89
N LEU A 232 24.05 -2.99 7.05
CA LEU A 232 22.73 -2.48 7.42
C LEU A 232 21.78 -3.61 7.78
N LEU A 233 20.78 -3.33 8.59
CA LEU A 233 19.65 -4.24 8.84
C LEU A 233 18.34 -3.58 8.47
N LEU A 234 17.61 -4.16 7.52
CA LEU A 234 16.20 -3.83 7.23
C LEU A 234 15.29 -4.57 8.22
N PHE A 235 14.46 -3.81 8.94
CA PHE A 235 13.65 -4.33 10.03
C PHE A 235 12.25 -3.70 10.02
N PRO A 236 11.14 -4.47 10.17
CA PRO A 236 9.80 -3.90 10.13
C PRO A 236 9.50 -3.08 11.39
N PRO A 237 8.70 -2.00 11.31
CA PRO A 237 8.24 -1.27 12.48
C PRO A 237 7.36 -2.15 13.36
N GLY A 238 7.27 -1.84 14.66
CA GLY A 238 6.39 -2.54 15.59
C GLY A 238 6.85 -3.92 16.06
N LYS A 239 7.80 -4.56 15.39
CA LYS A 239 8.35 -5.84 15.83
C LYS A 239 9.19 -5.69 17.10
N ARG A 240 9.13 -6.69 17.98
CA ARG A 240 9.91 -6.69 19.23
C ARG A 240 11.40 -6.62 18.93
N ARG A 241 12.05 -5.53 19.34
CA ARG A 241 13.50 -5.33 19.21
C ARG A 241 14.34 -6.26 20.11
N GLU A 242 13.75 -7.33 20.63
CA GLU A 242 14.44 -8.29 21.50
C GLU A 242 15.62 -8.95 20.81
N ALA A 243 15.45 -9.33 19.55
CA ALA A 243 16.53 -9.87 18.72
C ALA A 243 17.74 -8.91 18.58
N LEU A 244 17.53 -7.62 18.85
CA LEU A 244 18.54 -6.59 18.73
C LEU A 244 19.13 -6.14 20.08
N ARG A 245 18.69 -6.69 21.21
CA ARG A 245 19.11 -6.23 22.57
C ARG A 245 20.61 -6.34 22.81
N GLY A 246 21.26 -7.37 22.27
CA GLY A 246 22.70 -7.62 22.45
C GLY A 246 23.63 -6.68 21.68
N PHE A 247 23.15 -5.97 20.68
CA PHE A 247 23.98 -5.13 19.83
C PHE A 247 24.07 -3.70 20.36
N ARG A 248 25.29 -3.19 20.53
CA ARG A 248 25.56 -1.80 20.92
C ARG A 248 25.72 -0.92 19.66
N GLY A 249 25.58 0.40 19.84
CA GLY A 249 25.78 1.37 18.73
C GLY A 249 24.73 1.31 17.62
N LYS A 250 23.52 0.81 17.92
CA LYS A 250 22.41 0.83 16.94
C LYS A 250 21.94 2.25 16.70
N ARG A 251 21.64 2.56 15.44
CA ARG A 251 20.96 3.77 14.98
C ARG A 251 19.78 3.40 14.09
N THR A 252 18.63 3.96 14.34
CA THR A 252 17.41 3.66 13.61
C THR A 252 17.05 4.81 12.67
N LEU A 253 16.98 4.50 11.37
CA LEU A 253 16.42 5.35 10.35
C LEU A 253 15.02 4.83 9.99
N GLU A 254 14.00 5.62 10.25
CA GLU A 254 12.62 5.31 9.89
C GLU A 254 12.26 5.94 8.54
N MET A 255 11.79 5.13 7.59
CA MET A 255 11.36 5.54 6.26
C MET A 255 9.83 5.51 6.21
N THR A 256 9.19 6.68 6.41
CA THR A 256 7.74 6.77 6.55
C THR A 256 7.21 8.11 6.04
N GLY A 257 6.10 8.10 5.25
CA GLY A 257 5.45 9.33 4.80
C GLY A 257 4.96 10.21 5.95
N TRP A 258 4.69 9.64 7.11
CA TRP A 258 4.27 10.39 8.31
C TRP A 258 5.36 11.32 8.87
N ALA A 259 6.62 11.18 8.45
CA ALA A 259 7.70 12.04 8.89
C ALA A 259 7.57 13.51 8.43
N ILE A 260 6.71 13.80 7.44
CA ILE A 260 6.52 15.16 6.92
C ILE A 260 5.85 16.09 7.92
N SER A 261 4.93 15.58 8.74
CA SER A 261 4.11 16.40 9.64
C SER A 261 4.78 16.71 10.99
N GLY A 262 5.97 16.17 11.26
CA GLY A 262 6.60 16.26 12.58
C GLY A 262 5.80 15.59 13.72
N SER A 263 4.59 15.16 13.45
CA SER A 263 3.72 14.41 14.36
C SER A 263 3.91 12.91 14.10
N MET A 264 4.96 12.34 14.68
CA MET A 264 5.28 10.93 14.48
C MET A 264 4.43 10.03 15.39
N PRO A 265 3.48 9.25 14.88
CA PRO A 265 2.78 8.23 15.68
C PRO A 265 3.73 7.12 16.16
N TRP A 266 4.86 6.92 15.47
CA TRP A 266 5.79 5.80 15.64
C TRP A 266 7.14 6.19 16.25
N GLY A 267 7.49 7.47 16.26
CA GLY A 267 8.83 8.04 16.47
C GLY A 267 9.37 8.05 17.90
N ARG A 268 8.84 7.26 18.82
CA ARG A 268 9.54 7.07 20.11
C ARG A 268 10.65 6.04 19.95
N GLY A 269 11.82 6.48 19.47
CA GLY A 269 13.04 5.68 19.45
C GLY A 269 13.72 5.53 18.09
N ALA A 270 13.32 6.24 17.04
CA ALA A 270 14.14 6.42 15.85
C ALA A 270 15.14 7.56 16.05
N ASP A 271 16.36 7.39 15.54
CA ASP A 271 17.43 8.42 15.59
C ASP A 271 17.28 9.44 14.46
N ALA A 272 16.64 9.03 13.36
CA ALA A 272 16.24 9.88 12.25
C ALA A 272 14.98 9.31 11.57
N SER A 273 14.19 10.18 10.93
CA SER A 273 13.01 9.80 10.14
C SER A 273 12.95 10.62 8.88
N LEU A 274 12.62 9.96 7.76
CA LEU A 274 12.56 10.59 6.45
C LEU A 274 11.21 10.30 5.78
N PRO A 275 10.64 11.28 5.04
CA PRO A 275 9.32 11.17 4.41
C PRO A 275 9.38 10.34 3.13
N TYR A 276 9.43 9.01 3.29
CA TYR A 276 9.41 8.03 2.21
C TYR A 276 8.11 7.23 2.25
N SER A 277 7.36 7.24 1.14
CA SER A 277 6.02 6.66 1.08
C SER A 277 5.85 5.70 -0.10
N ASP A 278 5.08 4.64 0.13
CA ASP A 278 4.54 3.71 -0.85
C ASP A 278 3.08 4.04 -1.23
N HIS A 279 2.55 5.19 -0.76
CA HIS A 279 1.27 5.78 -1.17
C HIS A 279 1.48 7.14 -1.84
N PRO A 280 0.54 7.61 -2.65
CA PRO A 280 0.57 8.94 -3.23
C PRO A 280 0.48 10.03 -2.14
N ASP A 281 1.09 11.18 -2.41
CA ASP A 281 0.86 12.38 -1.64
C ASP A 281 -0.47 13.06 -2.03
N PHE A 282 -0.80 14.17 -1.33
CA PHE A 282 -2.05 14.88 -1.55
C PHE A 282 -2.23 15.36 -3.01
N ASN A 283 -1.17 15.88 -3.63
CA ASN A 283 -1.23 16.36 -5.00
C ASN A 283 -1.35 15.19 -5.99
N GLU A 284 -0.59 14.14 -5.78
CA GLU A 284 -0.63 12.92 -6.60
C GLU A 284 -2.00 12.23 -6.54
N LEU A 285 -2.68 12.25 -5.38
CA LEU A 285 -4.07 11.77 -5.26
C LEU A 285 -5.04 12.60 -6.13
N VAL A 286 -4.90 13.92 -6.13
CA VAL A 286 -5.70 14.82 -6.99
C VAL A 286 -5.39 14.58 -8.47
N GLU A 287 -4.11 14.48 -8.83
CA GLU A 287 -3.66 14.21 -10.21
C GLU A 287 -4.20 12.86 -10.71
N TYR A 288 -4.23 11.85 -9.83
CA TYR A 288 -4.81 10.56 -10.19
C TYR A 288 -6.30 10.65 -10.53
N VAL A 289 -7.09 11.38 -9.73
CA VAL A 289 -8.52 11.62 -10.03
C VAL A 289 -8.69 12.32 -11.38
N GLN A 290 -7.84 13.32 -11.67
CA GLN A 290 -7.88 14.03 -12.96
C GLN A 290 -7.55 13.10 -14.14
N ALA A 291 -6.58 12.20 -13.98
CA ALA A 291 -6.19 11.23 -15.01
C ALA A 291 -7.29 10.19 -15.29
N VAL A 292 -7.98 9.73 -14.24
CA VAL A 292 -9.08 8.76 -14.34
C VAL A 292 -10.37 9.42 -14.82
N SER A 293 -10.58 10.71 -14.51
CA SER A 293 -11.72 11.54 -14.92
C SER A 293 -13.10 10.94 -14.58
N PRO A 294 -13.36 10.56 -13.32
CA PRO A 294 -14.63 9.96 -12.91
C PRO A 294 -15.74 11.01 -12.80
N LYS A 295 -17.01 10.56 -12.90
CA LYS A 295 -18.20 11.38 -12.64
C LYS A 295 -18.54 11.44 -11.15
N GLN A 296 -18.23 10.38 -10.38
CA GLN A 296 -18.43 10.28 -8.94
C GLN A 296 -17.19 9.74 -8.25
N VAL A 297 -16.81 10.30 -7.09
CA VAL A 297 -15.68 9.83 -6.28
C VAL A 297 -16.13 9.46 -4.86
N TYR A 298 -15.70 8.28 -4.40
CA TYR A 298 -15.75 7.88 -3.01
C TYR A 298 -14.31 7.76 -2.49
N THR A 299 -13.99 8.41 -1.36
CA THR A 299 -12.67 8.24 -0.72
C THR A 299 -12.79 7.38 0.53
N VAL A 300 -11.79 6.51 0.77
CA VAL A 300 -11.74 5.55 1.88
C VAL A 300 -10.35 5.50 2.51
N ASN A 301 -10.21 4.92 3.68
CA ASN A 301 -8.92 4.59 4.32
C ASN A 301 -7.97 5.79 4.48
N GLY A 302 -8.48 6.94 4.98
CA GLY A 302 -7.61 8.11 5.19
C GLY A 302 -8.37 9.35 5.60
N PHE A 303 -7.96 10.49 5.08
CA PHE A 303 -8.45 11.79 5.50
C PHE A 303 -9.59 12.33 4.61
N PRO A 304 -10.69 12.85 5.22
CA PRO A 304 -11.85 13.35 4.47
C PRO A 304 -11.57 14.65 3.70
N GLU A 305 -10.46 15.33 3.97
CA GLU A 305 -10.08 16.59 3.33
C GLU A 305 -9.86 16.44 1.83
N LEU A 306 -9.42 15.26 1.35
CA LEU A 306 -9.34 14.98 -0.08
C LEU A 306 -10.71 15.11 -0.76
N ALA A 307 -11.76 14.52 -0.18
CA ALA A 307 -13.11 14.62 -0.75
C ALA A 307 -13.61 16.08 -0.77
N ALA A 308 -13.27 16.89 0.24
CA ALA A 308 -13.58 18.31 0.25
C ALA A 308 -12.86 19.04 -0.89
N ARG A 309 -11.56 18.78 -1.08
CA ARG A 309 -10.77 19.37 -2.17
C ARG A 309 -11.30 18.98 -3.55
N LEU A 310 -11.67 17.72 -3.74
CA LEU A 310 -12.23 17.25 -5.01
C LEU A 310 -13.55 17.96 -5.36
N ARG A 311 -14.41 18.22 -4.36
CA ARG A 311 -15.64 19.03 -4.58
C ARG A 311 -15.33 20.46 -5.02
N GLU A 312 -14.31 21.09 -4.46
CA GLU A 312 -13.85 22.44 -4.90
C GLU A 312 -13.37 22.42 -6.36
N LEU A 313 -12.82 21.29 -6.81
CA LEU A 313 -12.37 21.10 -8.19
C LEU A 313 -13.50 20.67 -9.15
N GLY A 314 -14.73 20.55 -8.64
CA GLY A 314 -15.93 20.23 -9.42
C GLY A 314 -16.26 18.74 -9.52
N TYR A 315 -15.54 17.85 -8.82
CA TYR A 315 -15.89 16.43 -8.76
C TYR A 315 -16.91 16.17 -7.65
N PRO A 316 -18.04 15.52 -7.91
CA PRO A 316 -18.89 14.97 -6.86
C PRO A 316 -18.10 13.96 -6.03
N ALA A 317 -17.79 14.29 -4.78
CA ALA A 317 -16.93 13.46 -3.93
C ALA A 317 -17.48 13.30 -2.51
N VAL A 318 -17.45 12.06 -1.99
CA VAL A 318 -17.92 11.69 -0.66
C VAL A 318 -16.87 10.85 0.04
N HIS A 319 -16.54 11.20 1.30
CA HIS A 319 -15.71 10.34 2.13
C HIS A 319 -16.57 9.30 2.85
N LEU A 320 -16.25 8.01 2.64
CA LEU A 320 -16.93 6.90 3.28
C LEU A 320 -16.25 6.58 4.62
N SER A 321 -16.96 6.79 5.73
CA SER A 321 -16.51 6.40 7.06
C SER A 321 -17.31 5.22 7.59
N GLY A 322 -16.67 4.30 8.32
CA GLY A 322 -17.37 3.20 8.99
C GLY A 322 -18.34 3.73 10.09
N ARG A 323 -19.46 3.06 10.30
CA ARG A 323 -20.38 3.37 11.42
C ARG A 323 -19.62 3.25 12.74
N GLY A 324 -19.41 4.38 13.44
CA GLY A 324 -18.76 4.45 14.75
C GLY A 324 -17.52 5.34 14.82
N GLN A 325 -16.97 5.81 13.72
CA GLN A 325 -16.05 6.94 13.76
C GLN A 325 -16.87 8.23 13.93
N LYS A 326 -16.93 8.74 15.18
CA LYS A 326 -17.22 10.14 15.41
C LYS A 326 -16.24 10.95 14.56
N GLN A 327 -16.72 12.05 13.98
CA GLN A 327 -15.85 13.10 13.44
C GLN A 327 -14.91 13.57 14.57
N ASP A 328 -13.82 12.87 14.77
CA ASP A 328 -12.75 13.27 15.66
C ASP A 328 -11.45 13.28 14.88
N THR A 329 -10.84 14.41 14.88
CA THR A 329 -9.57 14.87 14.36
C THR A 329 -8.38 14.05 14.89
N GLY A 330 -8.33 12.76 14.60
CA GLY A 330 -7.26 11.89 15.07
C GLY A 330 -7.46 10.46 14.63
N PHE A 331 -7.06 10.15 13.40
CA PHE A 331 -7.06 8.78 12.90
C PHE A 331 -5.97 7.98 13.63
N GLN A 332 -6.36 7.24 14.65
CA GLN A 332 -5.53 6.18 15.21
C GLN A 332 -5.76 4.90 14.39
N MET A 333 -4.87 4.60 13.45
CA MET A 333 -4.75 3.23 12.94
C MET A 333 -4.40 2.32 14.12
N LYS A 334 -5.33 1.49 14.55
CA LYS A 334 -5.00 0.35 15.41
C LYS A 334 -4.23 -0.65 14.58
N LEU A 335 -2.93 -0.73 14.84
CA LEU A 335 -2.09 -1.81 14.38
C LEU A 335 -2.35 -3.04 15.24
N VAL A 336 -2.65 -4.12 14.59
CA VAL A 336 -2.56 -5.47 15.14
C VAL A 336 -1.25 -6.09 14.68
#